data_2908b3d9b31ffbffa48bfe93b0854ceb
#
_entry.id   2908b3d9b31ffbffa48bfe93b0854ceb
#
_cell.length_a   1.000
_cell.length_b   1.000
_cell.length_c   1.000
_cell.angle_alpha   90.00
_cell.angle_beta   90.00
_cell.angle_gamma   90.00
#
_symmetry.space_group_name_H-M   'P 1'
#
loop_
_entity.id
_entity.type
_entity.pdbx_description
1 polymer ?
#
loop_
_entity_poly.entity_id
_entity_poly.type
_entity_poly.pdbx_seq_one_letter_code
_entity_poly.pdbx_strand_id
1 'polypeptide(L)'
;MFATFLVMAAIELSLLIDKPNARYFAVTILAVGLILRGLVQERRMKKEAAAPLPASVPVQLTRTESTVADSGTGEAILCAIRGTGRTLDFALREARETGRRLYLLFVREQRFMTDQDTKRKWEEDPEASEIFATARNKAGDRQPLFCYAVSESAAETIADIAATLGASRLILGAPRRNALVNILRGNLVREVSDLLPEEIDLLVYA
;
A
#
# COMPACT_ATOMS: atom_id res chain seq x y z
N MET A 1 4.98 12.24 29.00
CA MET A 1 6.05 11.56 28.23
C MET A 1 7.29 12.44 28.01
N PHE A 2 7.18 13.72 27.65
CA PHE A 2 8.35 14.59 27.47
C PHE A 2 9.16 14.83 28.74
N ALA A 3 8.52 14.97 29.89
CA ALA A 3 9.19 15.22 31.19
C ALA A 3 10.04 14.03 31.66
N THR A 4 9.58 12.80 31.48
CA THR A 4 10.33 11.58 31.82
C THR A 4 11.56 11.39 30.93
N PHE A 5 11.47 11.77 29.67
CA PHE A 5 12.60 11.70 28.73
C PHE A 5 13.69 12.73 29.10
N LEU A 6 13.29 13.94 29.52
CA LEU A 6 14.21 15.00 29.95
C LEU A 6 14.95 14.62 31.24
N VAL A 7 14.25 13.99 32.19
CA VAL A 7 14.86 13.55 33.46
C VAL A 7 15.83 12.40 33.22
N MET A 8 15.50 11.42 32.37
CA MET A 8 16.44 10.34 32.00
C MET A 8 17.66 10.89 31.26
N ALA A 9 17.48 11.79 30.31
CA ALA A 9 18.59 12.40 29.59
C ALA A 9 19.51 13.23 30.51
N ALA A 10 18.95 13.92 31.55
CA ALA A 10 19.73 14.66 32.54
C ALA A 10 20.53 13.73 33.47
N ILE A 11 19.97 12.58 33.86
CA ILE A 11 20.66 11.58 34.68
C ILE A 11 21.80 10.92 33.89
N GLU A 12 21.57 10.57 32.62
CA GLU A 12 22.61 10.05 31.74
C GLU A 12 23.72 11.06 31.48
N LEU A 13 23.38 12.33 31.29
CA LEU A 13 24.35 13.41 31.10
C LEU A 13 25.21 13.66 32.36
N SER A 14 24.62 13.55 33.56
CA SER A 14 25.33 13.63 34.83
C SER A 14 26.32 12.49 35.05
N LEU A 15 25.95 11.27 34.68
CA LEU A 15 26.84 10.10 34.75
C LEU A 15 28.00 10.17 33.76
N LEU A 16 27.83 10.90 32.63
CA LEU A 16 28.87 11.11 31.62
C LEU A 16 29.97 12.09 32.09
N ILE A 17 29.63 12.97 33.03
CA ILE A 17 30.58 14.02 33.50
C ILE A 17 31.59 13.47 34.48
N ASP A 18 31.22 12.48 35.30
CA ASP A 18 32.04 11.95 36.38
C ASP A 18 33.01 10.82 36.00
N LYS A 19 32.89 10.20 34.83
CA LYS A 19 33.79 9.10 34.43
C LYS A 19 34.31 9.31 32.99
N PRO A 20 35.63 9.53 32.80
CA PRO A 20 36.23 9.78 31.49
C PRO A 20 36.00 8.63 30.48
N ASN A 21 35.92 7.39 30.97
CA ASN A 21 35.63 6.22 30.11
C ASN A 21 34.20 6.18 29.55
N ALA A 22 33.22 6.79 30.22
CA ALA A 22 31.83 6.86 29.77
C ALA A 22 31.67 7.79 28.54
N ARG A 23 32.52 8.83 28.42
CA ARG A 23 32.51 9.73 27.27
C ARG A 23 32.90 9.03 25.97
N TYR A 24 33.91 8.16 26.03
CA TYR A 24 34.31 7.36 24.86
C TYR A 24 33.24 6.37 24.45
N PHE A 25 32.53 5.78 25.42
CA PHE A 25 31.45 4.82 25.15
C PHE A 25 30.24 5.51 24.48
N ALA A 26 29.84 6.69 24.96
CA ALA A 26 28.73 7.44 24.38
C ALA A 26 29.06 7.94 22.94
N VAL A 27 30.28 8.42 22.70
CA VAL A 27 30.73 8.84 21.38
C VAL A 27 30.79 7.64 20.42
N THR A 28 31.23 6.48 20.90
CA THR A 28 31.29 5.25 20.10
C THR A 28 29.88 4.77 19.71
N ILE A 29 28.91 4.77 20.63
CA ILE A 29 27.51 4.42 20.32
C ILE A 29 26.90 5.38 19.31
N LEU A 30 27.11 6.68 19.47
CA LEU A 30 26.64 7.71 18.54
C LEU A 30 27.29 7.53 17.15
N ALA A 31 28.58 7.29 17.09
CA ALA A 31 29.30 7.06 15.84
C ALA A 31 28.82 5.80 15.12
N VAL A 32 28.64 4.70 15.87
CA VAL A 32 28.08 3.44 15.32
C VAL A 32 26.65 3.65 14.84
N GLY A 33 25.81 4.38 15.60
CA GLY A 33 24.45 4.70 15.20
C GLY A 33 24.38 5.53 13.91
N LEU A 34 25.27 6.52 13.76
CA LEU A 34 25.38 7.34 12.54
C LEU A 34 25.89 6.54 11.33
N ILE A 35 26.88 5.65 11.56
CA ILE A 35 27.42 4.77 10.51
C ILE A 35 26.35 3.77 10.06
N LEU A 36 25.62 3.15 11.00
CA LEU A 36 24.53 2.24 10.67
C LEU A 36 23.39 2.96 9.92
N ARG A 37 23.05 4.19 10.33
CA ARG A 37 22.06 5.01 9.63
C ARG A 37 22.51 5.37 8.23
N GLY A 38 23.79 5.74 8.04
CA GLY A 38 24.39 6.00 6.74
C GLY A 38 24.37 4.78 5.83
N LEU A 39 24.77 3.61 6.35
CA LEU A 39 24.75 2.34 5.61
C LEU A 39 23.34 1.89 5.21
N VAL A 40 22.34 2.14 6.05
CA VAL A 40 20.93 1.85 5.74
C VAL A 40 20.42 2.80 4.66
N GLN A 41 20.79 4.10 4.72
CA GLN A 41 20.42 5.06 3.69
C GLN A 41 21.16 4.80 2.37
N GLU A 42 22.44 4.47 2.40
CA GLU A 42 23.17 4.08 1.17
C GLU A 42 22.62 2.79 0.55
N ARG A 43 22.19 1.84 1.36
CA ARG A 43 21.51 0.63 0.85
C ARG A 43 20.16 0.95 0.23
N ARG A 44 19.41 1.91 0.79
CA ARG A 44 18.17 2.41 0.17
C ARG A 44 18.46 3.13 -1.15
N MET A 45 19.39 4.07 -1.17
CA MET A 45 19.75 4.80 -2.39
C MET A 45 20.41 3.91 -3.47
N LYS A 46 21.22 2.90 -3.08
CA LYS A 46 21.73 1.89 -4.01
C LYS A 46 20.64 0.95 -4.52
N LYS A 47 19.63 0.66 -3.70
CA LYS A 47 18.46 -0.13 -4.13
C LYS A 47 17.58 0.67 -5.08
N GLU A 48 17.46 2.00 -4.89
CA GLU A 48 16.76 2.90 -5.82
C GLU A 48 17.54 3.16 -7.11
N ALA A 49 18.87 3.31 -7.03
CA ALA A 49 19.72 3.54 -8.21
C ALA A 49 20.08 2.27 -9.00
N ALA A 50 19.98 1.10 -8.40
CA ALA A 50 20.22 -0.21 -9.02
C ALA A 50 18.93 -1.02 -9.20
N ALA A 51 17.76 -0.40 -9.00
CA ALA A 51 16.52 -1.03 -9.38
C ALA A 51 16.53 -1.19 -10.91
N PRO A 52 16.68 -2.43 -11.45
CA PRO A 52 16.14 -2.68 -12.76
C PRO A 52 14.69 -2.24 -12.67
N LEU A 53 14.14 -1.62 -13.73
CA LEU A 53 12.72 -1.32 -13.91
C LEU A 53 11.91 -2.35 -13.11
N PRO A 54 11.05 -1.95 -12.17
CA PRO A 54 10.41 -2.88 -11.27
C PRO A 54 9.88 -4.03 -12.09
N ALA A 55 10.37 -5.23 -11.77
CA ALA A 55 9.85 -6.44 -12.37
C ALA A 55 8.35 -6.37 -12.12
N SER A 56 7.59 -6.22 -13.18
CA SER A 56 6.14 -6.02 -13.14
C SER A 56 5.56 -6.99 -12.11
N VAL A 57 5.03 -6.44 -11.00
CA VAL A 57 4.37 -7.25 -9.99
C VAL A 57 3.39 -8.14 -10.74
N PRO A 58 3.43 -9.47 -10.60
CA PRO A 58 2.55 -10.35 -11.34
C PRO A 58 1.12 -10.08 -10.87
N VAL A 59 0.43 -9.22 -11.59
CA VAL A 59 -0.97 -8.88 -11.36
C VAL A 59 -1.81 -9.94 -12.02
N GLN A 60 -2.55 -10.69 -11.24
CA GLN A 60 -3.52 -11.65 -11.79
C GLN A 60 -4.80 -10.90 -12.14
N LEU A 61 -5.01 -10.68 -13.44
CA LEU A 61 -6.27 -10.18 -13.98
C LEU A 61 -7.17 -11.38 -14.24
N THR A 62 -8.16 -11.60 -13.41
CA THR A 62 -9.18 -12.61 -13.66
C THR A 62 -10.30 -11.98 -14.47
N ARG A 63 -10.28 -12.24 -15.77
CA ARG A 63 -11.40 -11.94 -16.66
C ARG A 63 -12.44 -13.03 -16.49
N THR A 64 -13.55 -12.74 -15.84
CA THR A 64 -14.72 -13.59 -15.96
C THR A 64 -15.18 -13.53 -17.42
N GLU A 65 -15.23 -14.68 -18.09
CA GLU A 65 -15.77 -14.80 -19.44
C GLU A 65 -17.27 -14.44 -19.43
N SER A 66 -17.56 -13.18 -19.46
CA SER A 66 -18.86 -12.67 -19.88
C SER A 66 -18.61 -11.86 -21.13
N THR A 67 -18.90 -12.53 -22.24
CA THR A 67 -18.86 -12.02 -23.59
C THR A 67 -19.82 -10.83 -23.73
N VAL A 68 -19.34 -9.65 -23.43
CA VAL A 68 -19.80 -8.43 -24.07
C VAL A 68 -18.53 -7.65 -24.42
N ALA A 69 -18.23 -7.61 -25.69
CA ALA A 69 -17.26 -6.67 -26.25
C ALA A 69 -17.82 -5.28 -26.06
N ASP A 70 -17.70 -4.76 -24.84
CA ASP A 70 -17.92 -3.34 -24.59
C ASP A 70 -16.60 -2.64 -24.92
N SER A 71 -16.51 -2.19 -26.16
CA SER A 71 -15.50 -1.26 -26.65
C SER A 71 -15.76 0.13 -26.04
N GLY A 72 -15.98 0.17 -24.73
CA GLY A 72 -16.09 1.42 -23.99
C GLY A 72 -14.72 2.07 -23.96
N THR A 73 -14.52 3.06 -24.82
CA THR A 73 -13.49 4.12 -24.72
C THR A 73 -13.70 4.96 -23.44
N GLY A 74 -14.25 4.37 -22.39
CA GLY A 74 -14.54 5.02 -21.12
C GLY A 74 -13.35 4.87 -20.16
N GLU A 75 -12.98 5.99 -19.59
CA GLU A 75 -12.04 6.08 -18.47
C GLU A 75 -12.32 5.00 -17.42
N ALA A 76 -11.27 4.33 -16.95
CA ALA A 76 -11.38 3.25 -15.98
C ALA A 76 -11.36 3.79 -14.55
N ILE A 77 -12.07 3.12 -13.65
CA ILE A 77 -12.02 3.34 -12.21
C ILE A 77 -11.28 2.16 -11.58
N LEU A 78 -10.25 2.42 -10.79
CA LEU A 78 -9.61 1.44 -9.93
C LEU A 78 -10.08 1.66 -8.50
N CYS A 79 -10.57 0.60 -7.84
CA CYS A 79 -10.88 0.65 -6.42
C CYS A 79 -10.02 -0.36 -5.66
N ALA A 80 -9.11 0.13 -4.81
CA ALA A 80 -8.33 -0.71 -3.93
C ALA A 80 -9.09 -0.95 -2.62
N ILE A 81 -9.40 -2.23 -2.35
CA ILE A 81 -10.30 -2.65 -1.26
C ILE A 81 -9.64 -3.67 -0.34
N ARG A 82 -10.00 -3.58 0.95
CA ARG A 82 -9.66 -4.55 2.01
C ARG A 82 -10.88 -5.01 2.78
N GLY A 83 -12.05 -4.99 2.17
CA GLY A 83 -13.27 -5.44 2.82
C GLY A 83 -14.51 -5.17 2.00
N THR A 84 -15.62 -5.75 2.43
CA THR A 84 -16.92 -5.74 1.75
C THR A 84 -17.82 -4.55 2.16
N GLY A 85 -17.21 -3.50 2.73
CA GLY A 85 -17.90 -2.37 3.33
C GLY A 85 -18.33 -1.27 2.34
N ARG A 86 -18.59 -0.07 2.89
CA ARG A 86 -19.14 1.09 2.15
C ARG A 86 -18.32 1.52 0.94
N THR A 87 -17.00 1.35 0.97
CA THR A 87 -16.12 1.69 -0.17
C THR A 87 -16.43 0.83 -1.39
N LEU A 88 -16.66 -0.48 -1.20
CA LEU A 88 -17.08 -1.38 -2.27
C LEU A 88 -18.44 -0.96 -2.83
N ASP A 89 -19.42 -0.68 -1.95
CA ASP A 89 -20.76 -0.27 -2.37
C ASP A 89 -20.72 1.04 -3.14
N PHE A 90 -19.90 1.98 -2.72
CA PHE A 90 -19.67 3.24 -3.43
C PHE A 90 -19.04 3.01 -4.81
N ALA A 91 -17.97 2.23 -4.90
CA ALA A 91 -17.29 1.97 -6.18
C ALA A 91 -18.22 1.29 -7.20
N LEU A 92 -19.01 0.32 -6.77
CA LEU A 92 -19.99 -0.34 -7.62
C LEU A 92 -21.10 0.60 -8.09
N ARG A 93 -21.55 1.52 -7.25
CA ARG A 93 -22.53 2.55 -7.60
C ARG A 93 -21.93 3.56 -8.59
N GLU A 94 -20.76 4.10 -8.28
CA GLU A 94 -20.04 5.05 -9.13
C GLU A 94 -19.82 4.51 -10.54
N ALA A 95 -19.38 3.26 -10.66
CA ALA A 95 -19.17 2.59 -11.93
C ALA A 95 -20.49 2.42 -12.73
N ARG A 96 -21.61 2.16 -12.04
CA ARG A 96 -22.92 2.06 -12.67
C ARG A 96 -23.42 3.42 -13.17
N GLU A 97 -23.30 4.46 -12.34
CA GLU A 97 -23.77 5.81 -12.64
C GLU A 97 -22.97 6.47 -13.77
N THR A 98 -21.64 6.25 -13.76
CA THR A 98 -20.74 6.84 -14.76
C THR A 98 -20.60 6.01 -16.03
N GLY A 99 -21.02 4.74 -16.01
CA GLY A 99 -20.81 3.81 -17.11
C GLY A 99 -19.36 3.36 -17.30
N ARG A 100 -18.45 3.75 -16.41
CA ARG A 100 -17.02 3.44 -16.48
C ARG A 100 -16.73 2.01 -16.12
N ARG A 101 -15.60 1.47 -16.62
CA ARG A 101 -15.10 0.15 -16.27
C ARG A 101 -14.54 0.16 -14.87
N LEU A 102 -14.95 -0.79 -14.01
CA LEU A 102 -14.48 -0.90 -12.65
C LEU A 102 -13.47 -2.06 -12.50
N TYR A 103 -12.31 -1.75 -12.00
CA TYR A 103 -11.33 -2.70 -11.51
C TYR A 103 -11.35 -2.70 -9.97
N LEU A 104 -11.50 -3.88 -9.39
CA LEU A 104 -11.40 -4.09 -7.93
C LEU A 104 -10.06 -4.74 -7.62
N LEU A 105 -9.20 -4.02 -6.94
CA LEU A 105 -7.87 -4.45 -6.59
C LEU A 105 -7.81 -4.86 -5.11
N PHE A 106 -7.34 -6.07 -4.86
CA PHE A 106 -6.92 -6.51 -3.54
C PHE A 106 -5.41 -6.74 -3.54
N VAL A 107 -4.70 -6.07 -2.63
CA VAL A 107 -3.26 -6.24 -2.44
C VAL A 107 -3.01 -6.96 -1.12
N ARG A 108 -2.43 -8.15 -1.18
CA ARG A 108 -1.91 -8.86 -0.01
C ARG A 108 -0.51 -8.32 0.30
N GLU A 109 -0.41 -7.56 1.38
CA GLU A 109 0.87 -7.04 1.83
C GLU A 109 1.63 -8.10 2.62
N GLN A 110 2.86 -8.41 2.20
CA GLN A 110 3.72 -9.41 2.81
C GLN A 110 5.16 -8.91 2.85
N ARG A 111 5.75 -8.85 4.04
CA ARG A 111 7.10 -8.26 4.26
C ARG A 111 8.25 -9.02 3.64
N PHE A 112 8.09 -10.33 3.46
CA PHE A 112 9.08 -11.20 2.84
C PHE A 112 8.39 -12.01 1.77
N MET A 113 8.71 -11.73 0.52
CA MET A 113 8.15 -12.43 -0.61
C MET A 113 8.98 -13.65 -0.97
N THR A 114 8.32 -14.77 -1.20
CA THR A 114 8.90 -15.98 -1.74
C THR A 114 8.41 -16.21 -3.18
N ASP A 115 9.09 -17.05 -3.95
CA ASP A 115 8.66 -17.41 -5.31
C ASP A 115 7.25 -18.04 -5.36
N GLN A 116 6.80 -18.61 -4.25
CA GLN A 116 5.45 -19.17 -4.12
C GLN A 116 4.40 -18.08 -3.95
N ASP A 117 4.72 -16.99 -3.26
CA ASP A 117 3.80 -15.89 -3.02
C ASP A 117 3.46 -15.14 -4.31
N THR A 118 4.41 -15.02 -5.24
CA THR A 118 4.19 -14.41 -6.57
C THR A 118 3.26 -15.24 -7.45
N LYS A 119 3.12 -16.54 -7.19
CA LYS A 119 2.26 -17.47 -7.93
C LYS A 119 0.93 -17.73 -7.25
N ARG A 120 0.73 -17.19 -6.04
CA ARG A 120 -0.49 -17.39 -5.25
C ARG A 120 -1.69 -16.80 -5.99
N LYS A 121 -2.73 -17.61 -6.15
CA LYS A 121 -3.99 -17.18 -6.77
C LYS A 121 -4.91 -16.56 -5.72
N TRP A 122 -5.78 -15.65 -6.15
CA TRP A 122 -6.75 -15.01 -5.25
C TRP A 122 -7.74 -16.00 -4.64
N GLU A 123 -8.02 -17.13 -5.31
CA GLU A 123 -8.86 -18.21 -4.80
C GLU A 123 -8.27 -18.91 -3.57
N GLU A 124 -6.93 -18.87 -3.44
CA GLU A 124 -6.19 -19.42 -2.31
C GLU A 124 -6.11 -18.43 -1.13
N ASP A 125 -6.57 -17.19 -1.33
CA ASP A 125 -6.63 -16.15 -0.32
C ASP A 125 -8.07 -16.00 0.17
N PRO A 126 -8.41 -16.46 1.42
CA PRO A 126 -9.77 -16.43 1.91
C PRO A 126 -10.38 -15.03 1.95
N GLU A 127 -9.58 -14.01 2.29
CA GLU A 127 -10.03 -12.62 2.38
C GLU A 127 -10.34 -12.05 0.98
N ALA A 128 -9.46 -12.28 0.00
CA ALA A 128 -9.69 -11.87 -1.38
C ALA A 128 -10.90 -12.58 -1.98
N SER A 129 -11.03 -13.91 -1.75
CA SER A 129 -12.14 -14.72 -2.22
C SER A 129 -13.49 -14.23 -1.69
N GLU A 130 -13.58 -13.93 -0.39
CA GLU A 130 -14.79 -13.39 0.24
C GLU A 130 -15.18 -12.03 -0.36
N ILE A 131 -14.20 -11.12 -0.51
CA ILE A 131 -14.42 -9.79 -1.05
C ILE A 131 -14.89 -9.86 -2.50
N PHE A 132 -14.22 -10.66 -3.34
CA PHE A 132 -14.56 -10.78 -4.76
C PHE A 132 -15.90 -11.49 -4.98
N ALA A 133 -16.22 -12.52 -4.18
CA ALA A 133 -17.53 -13.15 -4.21
C ALA A 133 -18.65 -12.16 -3.83
N THR A 134 -18.44 -11.37 -2.76
CA THR A 134 -19.40 -10.35 -2.35
C THR A 134 -19.56 -9.26 -3.41
N ALA A 135 -18.48 -8.82 -4.01
CA ALA A 135 -18.51 -7.83 -5.08
C ALA A 135 -19.27 -8.33 -6.30
N ARG A 136 -19.04 -9.59 -6.70
CA ARG A 136 -19.76 -10.26 -7.79
C ARG A 136 -21.26 -10.31 -7.55
N ASN A 137 -21.67 -10.69 -6.35
CA ASN A 137 -23.09 -10.77 -5.97
C ASN A 137 -23.78 -9.39 -5.95
N LYS A 138 -23.05 -8.33 -5.57
CA LYS A 138 -23.58 -6.95 -5.50
C LYS A 138 -23.55 -6.22 -6.83
N ALA A 139 -22.72 -6.64 -7.77
CA ALA A 139 -22.45 -5.90 -9.02
C ALA A 139 -23.65 -5.92 -10.00
N GLY A 140 -24.47 -6.98 -9.99
CA GLY A 140 -25.57 -7.17 -10.95
C GLY A 140 -25.04 -7.41 -12.35
N ASP A 141 -25.59 -6.73 -13.35
CA ASP A 141 -25.29 -6.97 -14.77
C ASP A 141 -23.88 -6.48 -15.19
N ARG A 142 -23.36 -5.46 -14.50
CA ARG A 142 -22.03 -4.91 -14.79
C ARG A 142 -21.00 -5.47 -13.80
N GLN A 143 -20.38 -6.56 -14.19
CA GLN A 143 -19.37 -7.20 -13.36
C GLN A 143 -18.05 -6.43 -13.36
N PRO A 144 -17.45 -6.18 -12.17
CA PRO A 144 -16.12 -5.60 -12.09
C PRO A 144 -15.06 -6.60 -12.54
N LEU A 145 -13.91 -6.08 -12.96
CA LEU A 145 -12.72 -6.88 -13.22
C LEU A 145 -11.91 -7.00 -11.92
N PHE A 146 -11.52 -8.22 -11.57
CA PHE A 146 -10.79 -8.49 -10.34
C PHE A 146 -9.29 -8.50 -10.59
N CYS A 147 -8.58 -7.74 -9.76
CA CYS A 147 -7.13 -7.67 -9.74
C CYS A 147 -6.63 -8.14 -8.38
N TYR A 148 -5.68 -9.06 -8.38
CA TYR A 148 -5.04 -9.55 -7.16
C TYR A 148 -3.53 -9.41 -7.29
N ALA A 149 -2.89 -8.90 -6.24
CA ALA A 149 -1.45 -8.79 -6.16
C ALA A 149 -0.95 -9.14 -4.77
N VAL A 150 0.24 -9.73 -4.70
CA VAL A 150 1.00 -9.89 -3.45
C VAL A 150 2.22 -8.97 -3.55
N SER A 151 2.47 -8.14 -2.55
CA SER A 151 3.53 -7.15 -2.60
C SER A 151 4.08 -6.82 -1.21
N GLU A 152 5.31 -6.33 -1.15
CA GLU A 152 5.91 -5.77 0.06
C GLU A 152 5.40 -4.34 0.35
N SER A 153 4.97 -3.61 -0.70
CA SER A 153 4.44 -2.24 -0.62
C SER A 153 3.10 -2.14 -1.33
N ALA A 154 2.03 -2.03 -0.55
CA ALA A 154 0.70 -1.86 -1.12
C ALA A 154 0.57 -0.52 -1.86
N ALA A 155 1.20 0.55 -1.38
CA ALA A 155 1.12 1.87 -1.99
C ALA A 155 1.72 1.89 -3.40
N GLU A 156 2.94 1.37 -3.57
CA GLU A 156 3.61 1.28 -4.85
C GLU A 156 2.79 0.43 -5.85
N THR A 157 2.31 -0.73 -5.38
CA THR A 157 1.53 -1.64 -6.23
C THR A 157 0.21 -1.01 -6.69
N ILE A 158 -0.48 -0.28 -5.81
CA ILE A 158 -1.73 0.39 -6.17
C ILE A 158 -1.48 1.48 -7.21
N ALA A 159 -0.44 2.30 -7.03
CA ALA A 159 -0.10 3.36 -7.96
C ALA A 159 0.32 2.80 -9.33
N ASP A 160 1.17 1.78 -9.36
CA ASP A 160 1.62 1.11 -10.59
C ASP A 160 0.46 0.49 -11.38
N ILE A 161 -0.47 -0.19 -10.68
CA ILE A 161 -1.63 -0.80 -11.32
C ILE A 161 -2.58 0.28 -11.83
N ALA A 162 -2.78 1.37 -11.08
CA ALA A 162 -3.62 2.49 -11.54
C ALA A 162 -3.08 3.09 -12.84
N ALA A 163 -1.78 3.35 -12.90
CA ALA A 163 -1.11 3.84 -14.10
C ALA A 163 -1.15 2.84 -15.26
N THR A 164 -0.86 1.56 -14.99
CA THR A 164 -0.85 0.50 -16.01
C THR A 164 -2.23 0.27 -16.65
N LEU A 165 -3.30 0.35 -15.86
CA LEU A 165 -4.67 0.20 -16.34
C LEU A 165 -5.23 1.47 -17.00
N GLY A 166 -4.49 2.58 -16.97
CA GLY A 166 -4.96 3.87 -17.45
C GLY A 166 -6.20 4.34 -16.67
N ALA A 167 -6.22 4.10 -15.36
CA ALA A 167 -7.33 4.53 -14.53
C ALA A 167 -7.37 6.06 -14.47
N SER A 168 -8.54 6.64 -14.71
CA SER A 168 -8.75 8.09 -14.51
C SER A 168 -9.06 8.42 -13.06
N ARG A 169 -9.52 7.43 -12.29
CA ARG A 169 -9.86 7.58 -10.87
C ARG A 169 -9.43 6.39 -10.04
N LEU A 170 -8.80 6.67 -8.92
CA LEU A 170 -8.47 5.69 -7.88
C LEU A 170 -9.35 5.92 -6.65
N ILE A 171 -10.06 4.90 -6.20
CA ILE A 171 -10.89 4.93 -4.99
C ILE A 171 -10.20 4.13 -3.89
N LEU A 172 -9.95 4.78 -2.76
CA LEU A 172 -9.43 4.15 -1.54
C LEU A 172 -10.46 4.24 -0.42
N GLY A 173 -10.51 3.21 0.44
CA GLY A 173 -11.25 3.29 1.70
C GLY A 173 -10.49 4.13 2.73
N ALA A 174 -11.19 4.98 3.45
CA ALA A 174 -10.61 5.68 4.58
C ALA A 174 -10.16 4.69 5.66
N PRO A 175 -9.03 4.91 6.33
CA PRO A 175 -8.57 4.06 7.40
C PRO A 175 -9.59 4.05 8.55
N ARG A 176 -9.95 2.86 9.04
CA ARG A 176 -10.81 2.73 10.22
C ARG A 176 -10.12 3.38 11.42
N ARG A 177 -10.92 4.04 12.30
CA ARG A 177 -10.50 4.91 13.42
C ARG A 177 -9.62 4.29 14.52
N ASN A 178 -9.05 3.12 14.35
CA ASN A 178 -8.09 2.54 15.29
C ASN A 178 -6.71 3.18 15.09
N ALA A 179 -6.56 4.38 15.62
CA ALA A 179 -5.42 5.28 15.42
C ALA A 179 -4.03 4.67 15.70
N LEU A 180 -3.93 3.67 16.58
CA LEU A 180 -2.63 3.08 16.95
C LEU A 180 -2.02 2.20 15.85
N VAL A 181 -2.83 1.54 15.04
CA VAL A 181 -2.33 0.68 13.94
C VAL A 181 -1.92 1.52 12.73
N ASN A 182 -2.57 2.67 12.52
CA ASN A 182 -2.26 3.58 11.41
C ASN A 182 -0.94 4.33 11.59
N ILE A 183 -0.53 4.61 12.83
CA ILE A 183 0.76 5.26 13.14
C ILE A 183 1.93 4.32 12.84
N LEU A 184 1.74 3.00 12.99
CA LEU A 184 2.80 2.00 12.80
C LEU A 184 2.90 1.49 11.34
N ARG A 185 1.85 1.66 10.52
CA ARG A 185 1.79 1.15 9.13
C ARG A 185 2.00 2.21 8.04
N GLY A 186 2.31 3.46 8.41
CA GLY A 186 2.30 4.55 7.45
C GLY A 186 0.87 4.97 7.05
N ASN A 187 0.74 6.14 6.45
CA ASN A 187 -0.54 6.60 5.92
C ASN A 187 -0.65 6.15 4.45
N LEU A 188 -1.20 4.96 4.19
CA LEU A 188 -1.35 4.40 2.83
C LEU A 188 -1.91 5.44 1.84
N VAL A 189 -2.89 6.24 2.27
CA VAL A 189 -3.50 7.27 1.43
C VAL A 189 -2.47 8.32 1.02
N ARG A 190 -1.61 8.74 1.95
CA ARG A 190 -0.54 9.71 1.67
C ARG A 190 0.53 9.09 0.77
N GLU A 191 0.99 7.89 1.08
CA GLU A 191 1.99 7.19 0.27
C GLU A 191 1.51 6.97 -1.17
N VAL A 192 0.25 6.55 -1.34
CA VAL A 192 -0.36 6.42 -2.67
C VAL A 192 -0.48 7.79 -3.35
N SER A 193 -0.90 8.85 -2.63
CA SER A 193 -1.00 10.20 -3.19
C SER A 193 0.34 10.75 -3.67
N ASP A 194 1.43 10.43 -2.94
CA ASP A 194 2.78 10.89 -3.29
C ASP A 194 3.35 10.12 -4.53
N LEU A 195 2.82 8.92 -4.83
CA LEU A 195 3.26 8.06 -5.93
C LEU A 195 2.34 8.11 -7.17
N LEU A 196 1.12 8.62 -7.00
CA LEU A 196 0.11 8.60 -8.05
C LEU A 196 0.40 9.67 -9.12
N PRO A 197 0.32 9.34 -10.43
CA PRO A 197 0.37 10.34 -11.50
C PRO A 197 -0.70 11.43 -11.34
N GLU A 198 -0.35 12.67 -11.71
CA GLU A 198 -1.26 13.84 -11.58
C GLU A 198 -2.55 13.71 -12.38
N GLU A 199 -2.56 12.88 -13.42
CA GLU A 199 -3.72 12.62 -14.28
C GLU A 199 -4.77 11.71 -13.64
N ILE A 200 -4.46 11.08 -12.50
CA ILE A 200 -5.34 10.13 -11.81
C ILE A 200 -5.98 10.80 -10.58
N ASP A 201 -7.28 10.96 -10.60
CA ASP A 201 -8.03 11.50 -9.47
C ASP A 201 -8.01 10.51 -8.28
N LEU A 202 -7.49 10.93 -7.13
CA LEU A 202 -7.56 10.14 -5.90
C LEU A 202 -8.81 10.51 -5.09
N LEU A 203 -9.68 9.53 -4.89
CA LEU A 203 -10.88 9.67 -4.07
C LEU A 203 -10.79 8.78 -2.83
N VAL A 204 -10.81 9.38 -1.65
CA VAL A 204 -10.83 8.66 -0.37
C VAL A 204 -12.24 8.63 0.18
N TYR A 205 -12.84 7.44 0.25
CA TYR A 205 -14.21 7.25 0.72
C TYR A 205 -14.23 6.74 2.17
N ALA A 206 -14.98 7.43 3.06
CA ALA A 206 -15.06 7.16 4.50
C ALA A 206 -16.35 6.41 4.92
#